data_977f6a2bb2361cfef565c3b0fd942d4c
#
_entry.id   977f6a2bb2361cfef565c3b0fd942d4c
#
_cell.length_a   1.000
_cell.length_b   1.000
_cell.length_c   1.000
_cell.angle_alpha   90.00
_cell.angle_beta   90.00
_cell.angle_gamma   90.00
#
_symmetry.space_group_name_H-M   'P 1'
#
loop_
_entity.id
_entity.type
_entity.pdbx_description
1 polymer ?
#
loop_
_entity_poly.entity_id
_entity_poly.type
_entity_poly.pdbx_seq_one_letter_code
_entity_poly.pdbx_strand_id
1 'polypeptide(L)'
;MGRSLLLNASFEPLCVVSDRRAVVLVLKDKAEIVARNGAELHSERRVVPVPSVIRLVHFVRVPFRSRVPLSRRAVFARDGHRCQYCHRAAENIDHVVPRSRGGEHSWENVVASCRSCNARKEDRTLAESGLRLRRAPAAPHASLWMVATAGSFDPAWQPFLPGLEAVPA
;
A
#
# COMPACT_ATOMS: atom_id res chain seq x y z
N MET A 1 12.24 9.80 9.67
CA MET A 1 11.02 10.53 10.05
C MET A 1 9.89 9.54 10.08
N GLY A 2 9.19 9.43 11.21
CA GLY A 2 8.06 8.54 11.37
C GLY A 2 6.82 8.99 10.59
N ARG A 3 5.83 8.14 10.56
CA ARG A 3 4.57 8.29 9.83
C ARG A 3 3.39 7.98 10.72
N SER A 4 2.31 8.72 10.54
CA SER A 4 1.06 8.55 11.27
C SER A 4 -0.09 8.32 10.29
N LEU A 5 -0.99 7.39 10.61
CA LEU A 5 -2.23 7.17 9.87
C LEU A 5 -3.25 8.25 10.22
N LEU A 6 -3.79 8.91 9.22
CA LEU A 6 -4.87 9.87 9.36
C LEU A 6 -6.20 9.21 8.99
N LEU A 7 -7.13 9.22 9.93
CA LEU A 7 -8.50 8.75 9.77
C LEU A 7 -9.47 9.92 9.60
N ASN A 8 -10.55 9.69 8.88
CA ASN A 8 -11.71 10.57 8.88
C ASN A 8 -12.45 10.51 10.23
N ALA A 9 -13.36 11.40 10.49
CA ALA A 9 -14.23 11.35 11.66
C ALA A 9 -15.05 10.04 11.75
N SER A 10 -15.30 9.38 10.62
CA SER A 10 -15.95 8.06 10.49
C SER A 10 -15.00 6.86 10.73
N PHE A 11 -13.74 7.08 11.14
CA PHE A 11 -12.68 6.07 11.25
C PHE A 11 -12.22 5.45 9.91
N GLU A 12 -12.66 5.98 8.78
CA GLU A 12 -12.15 5.55 7.47
C GLU A 12 -10.72 6.07 7.25
N PRO A 13 -9.79 5.24 6.77
CA PRO A 13 -8.43 5.67 6.50
C PRO A 13 -8.40 6.64 5.32
N LEU A 14 -7.79 7.82 5.51
CA LEU A 14 -7.65 8.86 4.50
C LEU A 14 -6.30 8.82 3.79
N CYS A 15 -5.23 8.89 4.58
CA CYS A 15 -3.86 8.88 4.08
C CYS A 15 -2.86 8.69 5.22
N VAL A 16 -1.59 8.52 4.86
CA VAL A 16 -0.47 8.55 5.80
C VAL A 16 0.23 9.90 5.70
N VAL A 17 0.44 10.53 6.84
CA VAL A 17 1.10 11.83 6.98
C VAL A 17 2.41 11.70 7.75
N SER A 18 3.28 12.72 7.72
CA SER A 18 4.44 12.76 8.62
C SER A 18 4.02 13.02 10.06
N ASP A 19 4.79 12.52 11.03
CA ASP A 19 4.54 12.76 12.46
C ASP A 19 4.40 14.24 12.78
N ARG A 20 5.25 15.08 12.19
CA ARG A 20 5.15 16.55 12.38
C ARG A 20 3.79 17.08 11.93
N ARG A 21 3.27 16.60 10.80
CA ARG A 21 1.95 17.01 10.30
C ARG A 21 0.84 16.51 11.22
N ALA A 22 0.95 15.28 11.71
CA ALA A 22 0.00 14.71 12.66
C ALA A 22 -0.05 15.52 13.96
N VAL A 23 1.10 15.82 14.56
CA VAL A 23 1.20 16.64 15.77
C VAL A 23 0.61 18.05 15.56
N VAL A 24 0.88 18.68 14.42
CA VAL A 24 0.30 20.00 14.09
C VAL A 24 -1.23 19.94 14.01
N LEU A 25 -1.80 18.86 13.45
CA LEU A 25 -3.25 18.71 13.40
C LEU A 25 -3.86 18.55 14.79
N VAL A 26 -3.21 17.81 15.67
CA VAL A 26 -3.64 17.63 17.07
C VAL A 26 -3.53 18.95 17.85
N LEU A 27 -2.41 19.65 17.75
CA LEU A 27 -2.20 20.94 18.44
C LEU A 27 -3.15 22.06 17.97
N LYS A 28 -3.74 21.91 16.79
CA LYS A 28 -4.75 22.83 16.24
C LYS A 28 -6.19 22.36 16.47
N ASP A 29 -6.41 21.37 17.32
CA ASP A 29 -7.71 20.77 17.61
C ASP A 29 -8.47 20.28 16.35
N LYS A 30 -7.74 19.98 15.28
CA LYS A 30 -8.30 19.44 14.03
C LYS A 30 -8.33 17.91 14.00
N ALA A 31 -7.58 17.27 14.87
CA ALA A 31 -7.54 15.82 15.02
C ALA A 31 -7.30 15.40 16.46
N GLU A 32 -7.74 14.22 16.81
CA GLU A 32 -7.54 13.55 18.10
C GLU A 32 -6.57 12.38 17.92
N ILE A 33 -5.79 12.08 18.98
CA ILE A 33 -4.90 10.93 19.00
C ILE A 33 -5.73 9.67 19.29
N VAL A 34 -5.69 8.70 18.38
CA VAL A 34 -6.31 7.38 18.55
C VAL A 34 -5.28 6.36 19.07
N ALA A 35 -4.05 6.40 18.56
CA ALA A 35 -2.96 5.56 19.02
C ALA A 35 -1.63 6.33 19.00
N ARG A 36 -0.72 5.96 19.91
CA ARG A 36 0.64 6.56 20.06
C ARG A 36 1.68 5.54 19.63
N ASN A 37 2.82 6.01 19.13
CA ASN A 37 3.95 5.13 18.77
C ASN A 37 5.01 5.03 19.87
N GLY A 38 4.78 5.62 21.03
CA GLY A 38 5.71 5.61 22.17
C GLY A 38 6.83 6.64 22.11
N ALA A 39 7.01 7.35 20.99
CA ALA A 39 7.98 8.43 20.88
C ALA A 39 7.38 9.78 21.34
N GLU A 40 8.27 10.72 21.68
CA GLU A 40 7.92 12.07 22.09
C GLU A 40 8.68 13.11 21.27
N LEU A 41 8.00 14.19 20.94
CA LEU A 41 8.61 15.39 20.37
C LEU A 41 8.76 16.43 21.46
N HIS A 42 10.00 16.83 21.67
CA HIS A 42 10.35 17.86 22.64
C HIS A 42 10.46 19.24 21.96
N SER A 43 9.81 20.22 22.53
CA SER A 43 10.01 21.64 22.22
C SER A 43 10.51 22.33 23.51
N GLU A 44 10.94 23.59 23.41
CA GLU A 44 11.43 24.37 24.55
C GLU A 44 10.44 24.44 25.73
N ARG A 45 9.15 24.29 25.49
CA ARG A 45 8.09 24.49 26.48
C ARG A 45 7.13 23.31 26.63
N ARG A 46 7.21 22.28 25.76
CA ARG A 46 6.23 21.18 25.76
C ARG A 46 6.86 19.89 25.25
N VAL A 47 6.44 18.80 25.88
CA VAL A 47 6.63 17.44 25.36
C VAL A 47 5.31 17.00 24.76
N VAL A 48 5.32 16.58 23.52
CA VAL A 48 4.12 16.17 22.79
C VAL A 48 4.30 14.71 22.35
N PRO A 49 3.38 13.80 22.74
CA PRO A 49 3.47 12.42 22.30
C PRO A 49 3.30 12.35 20.76
N VAL A 50 4.11 11.52 20.14
CA VAL A 50 4.00 11.29 18.70
C VAL A 50 2.85 10.33 18.44
N PRO A 51 1.83 10.74 17.67
CA PRO A 51 0.73 9.85 17.34
C PRO A 51 1.14 8.84 16.27
N SER A 52 0.71 7.59 16.40
CA SER A 52 0.73 6.60 15.32
C SER A 52 -0.54 6.70 14.47
N VAL A 53 -1.69 6.92 15.13
CA VAL A 53 -2.99 7.07 14.47
C VAL A 53 -3.67 8.32 15.00
N ILE A 54 -4.17 9.15 14.11
CA ILE A 54 -5.00 10.33 14.43
C ILE A 54 -6.31 10.27 13.65
N ARG A 55 -7.39 10.81 14.25
CA ARG A 55 -8.72 10.92 13.65
C ARG A 55 -9.10 12.40 13.54
N LEU A 56 -9.62 12.82 12.40
CA LEU A 56 -10.18 14.15 12.24
C LEU A 56 -11.40 14.36 13.15
N VAL A 57 -11.50 15.54 13.74
CA VAL A 57 -12.68 15.95 14.54
C VAL A 57 -13.88 16.16 13.63
N HIS A 58 -13.69 16.73 12.44
CA HIS A 58 -14.74 16.98 11.48
C HIS A 58 -14.63 16.05 10.28
N PHE A 59 -15.77 15.58 9.80
CA PHE A 59 -15.83 14.74 8.60
C PHE A 59 -15.40 15.54 7.36
N VAL A 60 -14.50 14.95 6.58
CA VAL A 60 -14.06 15.49 5.29
C VAL A 60 -14.55 14.59 4.18
N ARG A 61 -15.32 15.14 3.26
CA ARG A 61 -15.71 14.43 2.05
C ARG A 61 -14.52 14.33 1.11
N VAL A 62 -13.91 13.15 1.04
CA VAL A 62 -12.86 12.86 0.08
C VAL A 62 -13.50 12.27 -1.18
N PRO A 63 -13.17 12.78 -2.38
CA PRO A 63 -13.61 12.13 -3.61
C PRO A 63 -13.17 10.67 -3.59
N PHE A 64 -14.13 9.76 -3.76
CA PHE A 64 -13.87 8.32 -3.69
C PHE A 64 -12.88 7.91 -4.80
N ARG A 65 -11.63 7.73 -4.44
CA ARG A 65 -10.64 7.11 -5.32
C ARG A 65 -10.78 5.59 -5.18
N SER A 66 -11.72 5.03 -5.91
CA SER A 66 -12.04 3.61 -5.85
C SER A 66 -10.93 2.69 -6.37
N ARG A 67 -9.91 3.22 -7.03
CA ARG A 67 -8.89 2.40 -7.68
C ARG A 67 -7.48 2.93 -7.40
N VAL A 68 -6.65 2.04 -6.93
CA VAL A 68 -5.20 2.29 -6.86
C VAL A 68 -4.68 2.44 -8.30
N PRO A 69 -3.93 3.52 -8.63
CA PRO A 69 -3.36 3.66 -9.96
C PRO A 69 -2.42 2.50 -10.27
N LEU A 70 -2.59 1.89 -11.45
CA LEU A 70 -1.70 0.83 -11.90
C LEU A 70 -0.32 1.44 -12.20
N SER A 71 0.67 1.06 -11.40
CA SER A 71 2.05 1.50 -11.55
C SER A 71 3.00 0.38 -11.15
N ARG A 72 4.22 0.42 -11.65
CA ARG A 72 5.26 -0.55 -11.28
C ARG A 72 5.39 -0.71 -9.75
N ARG A 73 5.47 0.40 -9.03
CA ARG A 73 5.56 0.41 -7.56
C ARG A 73 4.36 -0.28 -6.91
N ALA A 74 3.16 -0.03 -7.42
CA ALA A 74 1.94 -0.60 -6.86
C ALA A 74 1.83 -2.10 -7.14
N VAL A 75 2.24 -2.57 -8.33
CA VAL A 75 2.31 -4.00 -8.66
C VAL A 75 3.31 -4.71 -7.76
N PHE A 76 4.51 -4.14 -7.56
CA PHE A 76 5.51 -4.72 -6.67
C PHE A 76 5.03 -4.79 -5.22
N ALA A 77 4.37 -3.74 -4.72
CA ALA A 77 3.80 -3.72 -3.38
C ALA A 77 2.71 -4.78 -3.21
N ARG A 78 1.78 -4.92 -4.18
CA ARG A 78 0.72 -5.94 -4.17
C ARG A 78 1.29 -7.35 -4.11
N ASP A 79 2.37 -7.60 -4.86
CA ASP A 79 2.98 -8.92 -5.03
C ASP A 79 4.11 -9.19 -4.02
N GLY A 80 4.27 -8.33 -2.99
CA GLY A 80 5.27 -8.47 -1.94
C GLY A 80 6.71 -8.47 -2.46
N HIS A 81 6.99 -7.73 -3.56
CA HIS A 81 8.28 -7.71 -4.25
C HIS A 81 8.77 -9.10 -4.69
N ARG A 82 7.83 -10.07 -4.86
CA ARG A 82 8.12 -11.46 -5.25
C ARG A 82 7.57 -11.79 -6.63
N CYS A 83 8.33 -12.56 -7.37
CA CYS A 83 7.91 -13.10 -8.66
C CYS A 83 6.69 -14.01 -8.47
N GLN A 84 5.59 -13.75 -9.17
CA GLN A 84 4.35 -14.52 -9.05
C GLN A 84 4.43 -15.91 -9.69
N TYR A 85 5.52 -16.20 -10.40
CA TYR A 85 5.78 -17.52 -11.00
C TYR A 85 6.68 -18.40 -10.12
N CYS A 86 7.81 -17.89 -9.63
CA CYS A 86 8.81 -18.70 -8.91
C CYS A 86 9.14 -18.21 -7.49
N HIS A 87 8.54 -17.12 -7.04
CA HIS A 87 8.71 -16.51 -5.71
C HIS A 87 10.10 -15.92 -5.40
N ARG A 88 11.04 -15.91 -6.35
CA ARG A 88 12.29 -15.15 -6.21
C ARG A 88 12.00 -13.64 -6.22
N ALA A 89 13.00 -12.83 -5.89
CA ALA A 89 12.88 -11.37 -5.97
C ALA A 89 12.38 -10.93 -7.35
N ALA A 90 11.43 -10.01 -7.37
CA ALA A 90 10.87 -9.47 -8.61
C ALA A 90 11.67 -8.27 -9.08
N GLU A 91 11.89 -8.18 -10.39
CA GLU A 91 12.66 -7.12 -11.04
C GLU A 91 11.88 -6.45 -12.16
N ASN A 92 10.86 -7.11 -12.71
CA ASN A 92 10.06 -6.68 -13.85
C ASN A 92 8.58 -6.77 -13.57
N ILE A 93 7.79 -6.12 -14.44
CA ILE A 93 6.35 -6.34 -14.57
C ILE A 93 6.14 -7.16 -15.83
N ASP A 94 5.29 -8.19 -15.74
CA ASP A 94 4.89 -9.02 -16.86
C ASP A 94 3.37 -8.97 -17.05
N HIS A 95 2.94 -9.06 -18.33
CA HIS A 95 1.53 -9.22 -18.69
C HIS A 95 1.20 -10.70 -18.80
N VAL A 96 0.29 -11.20 -18.00
CA VAL A 96 -0.13 -12.62 -17.99
C VAL A 96 -0.58 -13.05 -19.40
N VAL A 97 -1.49 -12.29 -20.00
CA VAL A 97 -1.76 -12.33 -21.43
C VAL A 97 -0.91 -11.26 -22.10
N PRO A 98 0.00 -11.62 -23.02
CA PRO A 98 0.88 -10.67 -23.68
C PRO A 98 0.11 -9.58 -24.41
N ARG A 99 0.66 -8.36 -24.43
CA ARG A 99 0.06 -7.22 -25.15
C ARG A 99 -0.04 -7.49 -26.64
N SER A 100 0.95 -8.20 -27.23
CA SER A 100 0.94 -8.64 -28.62
C SER A 100 -0.24 -9.57 -28.96
N ARG A 101 -0.85 -10.17 -27.93
CA ARG A 101 -2.01 -11.08 -28.04
C ARG A 101 -3.29 -10.46 -27.46
N GLY A 102 -3.37 -9.13 -27.39
CA GLY A 102 -4.56 -8.42 -26.93
C GLY A 102 -4.68 -8.27 -25.41
N GLY A 103 -3.63 -8.61 -24.64
CA GLY A 103 -3.63 -8.43 -23.20
C GLY A 103 -3.66 -6.96 -22.79
N GLU A 104 -4.60 -6.59 -21.93
CA GLU A 104 -4.76 -5.25 -21.42
C GLU A 104 -3.73 -4.91 -20.34
N HIS A 105 -3.41 -3.62 -20.19
CA HIS A 105 -2.63 -3.12 -19.07
C HIS A 105 -3.56 -2.85 -17.88
N SER A 106 -3.99 -3.91 -17.22
CA SER A 106 -4.93 -3.88 -16.10
C SER A 106 -4.39 -4.62 -14.87
N TRP A 107 -5.01 -4.40 -13.72
CA TRP A 107 -4.64 -5.08 -12.48
C TRP A 107 -4.80 -6.60 -12.57
N GLU A 108 -5.74 -7.05 -13.36
CA GLU A 108 -6.10 -8.46 -13.56
C GLU A 108 -5.14 -9.16 -14.53
N ASN A 109 -4.32 -8.38 -15.26
CA ASN A 109 -3.40 -8.92 -16.26
C ASN A 109 -1.92 -8.62 -16.00
N VAL A 110 -1.57 -7.88 -14.94
CA VAL A 110 -0.18 -7.50 -14.66
C VAL A 110 0.30 -8.12 -13.36
N VAL A 111 1.50 -8.70 -13.37
CA VAL A 111 2.14 -9.33 -12.21
C VAL A 111 3.61 -8.92 -12.08
N ALA A 112 4.14 -8.97 -10.85
CA ALA A 112 5.58 -8.86 -10.62
C ALA A 112 6.29 -10.16 -11.02
N SER A 113 7.40 -10.04 -11.74
CA SER A 113 8.17 -11.17 -12.23
C SER A 113 9.67 -10.97 -12.05
N CYS A 114 10.42 -12.04 -11.88
CA CYS A 114 11.88 -11.98 -12.00
C CYS A 114 12.30 -12.00 -13.47
N ARG A 115 13.52 -11.55 -13.75
CA ARG A 115 14.08 -11.48 -15.11
C ARG A 115 14.04 -12.82 -15.84
N SER A 116 14.39 -13.90 -15.15
CA SER A 116 14.43 -15.26 -15.69
C SER A 116 13.05 -15.77 -16.12
N CYS A 117 12.02 -15.61 -15.27
CA CYS A 117 10.66 -16.02 -15.63
C CYS A 117 10.08 -15.15 -16.74
N ASN A 118 10.33 -13.86 -16.72
CA ASN A 118 9.88 -12.92 -17.75
C ASN A 118 10.52 -13.26 -19.11
N ALA A 119 11.84 -13.50 -19.16
CA ALA A 119 12.55 -13.92 -20.37
C ALA A 119 12.09 -15.30 -20.87
N ARG A 120 11.80 -16.24 -19.95
CA ARG A 120 11.25 -17.56 -20.32
C ARG A 120 9.85 -17.47 -20.89
N LYS A 121 9.03 -16.54 -20.40
CA LYS A 121 7.64 -16.39 -20.86
C LYS A 121 7.55 -15.69 -22.22
N GLU A 122 8.33 -14.60 -22.39
CA GLU A 122 8.27 -13.79 -23.64
C GLU A 122 6.84 -13.36 -23.98
N ASP A 123 6.42 -13.54 -25.20
CA ASP A 123 5.08 -13.28 -25.72
C ASP A 123 4.13 -14.50 -25.68
N ARG A 124 4.52 -15.55 -24.93
CA ARG A 124 3.73 -16.77 -24.78
C ARG A 124 2.70 -16.63 -23.65
N THR A 125 1.61 -17.36 -23.79
CA THR A 125 0.63 -17.56 -22.71
C THR A 125 1.22 -18.40 -21.57
N LEU A 126 0.53 -18.47 -20.45
CA LEU A 126 0.96 -19.34 -19.33
C LEU A 126 1.00 -20.81 -19.75
N ALA A 127 0.00 -21.26 -20.52
CA ALA A 127 -0.06 -22.63 -21.01
C ALA A 127 1.14 -22.98 -21.90
N GLU A 128 1.47 -22.11 -22.86
CA GLU A 128 2.59 -22.31 -23.79
C GLU A 128 3.95 -22.22 -23.12
N SER A 129 4.10 -21.38 -22.10
CA SER A 129 5.37 -21.19 -21.36
C SER A 129 5.58 -22.23 -20.24
N GLY A 130 4.53 -22.98 -19.89
CA GLY A 130 4.53 -23.89 -18.75
C GLY A 130 4.66 -23.18 -17.39
N LEU A 131 4.44 -21.86 -17.34
CA LEU A 131 4.44 -21.09 -16.11
C LEU A 131 3.06 -21.13 -15.44
N ARG A 132 3.07 -21.11 -14.12
CA ARG A 132 1.85 -21.06 -13.31
C ARG A 132 1.88 -19.87 -12.39
N LEU A 133 0.75 -19.18 -12.27
CA LEU A 133 0.58 -18.14 -11.25
C LEU A 133 0.27 -18.78 -9.90
N ARG A 134 0.83 -18.24 -8.86
CA ARG A 134 0.51 -18.64 -7.47
C ARG A 134 -0.88 -18.15 -7.07
N ARG A 135 -1.26 -16.97 -7.56
CA ARG A 135 -2.55 -16.32 -7.32
C ARG A 135 -2.97 -15.56 -8.56
N ALA A 136 -4.27 -15.55 -8.86
CA ALA A 136 -4.80 -14.69 -9.90
C ALA A 136 -4.56 -13.21 -9.54
N PRO A 137 -4.05 -12.40 -10.48
CA PRO A 137 -3.85 -10.98 -10.22
C PRO A 137 -5.19 -10.26 -10.13
N ALA A 138 -5.29 -9.37 -9.16
CA ALA A 138 -6.45 -8.52 -8.93
C ALA A 138 -6.01 -7.13 -8.47
N ALA A 139 -6.92 -6.16 -8.52
CA ALA A 139 -6.65 -4.84 -7.99
C ALA A 139 -6.38 -4.91 -6.47
N PRO A 140 -5.36 -4.22 -5.95
CA PRO A 140 -5.09 -4.19 -4.53
C PRO A 140 -6.13 -3.34 -3.79
N HIS A 141 -6.37 -3.65 -2.54
CA HIS A 141 -7.17 -2.80 -1.67
C HIS A 141 -6.47 -1.43 -1.46
N ALA A 142 -7.25 -0.36 -1.35
CA ALA A 142 -6.71 1.00 -1.18
C ALA A 142 -5.80 1.13 0.06
N SER A 143 -6.10 0.41 1.14
CA SER A 143 -5.30 0.35 2.37
C SER A 143 -3.88 -0.17 2.12
N LEU A 144 -3.73 -1.19 1.30
CA LEU A 144 -2.42 -1.75 0.93
C LEU A 144 -1.55 -0.71 0.22
N TRP A 145 -2.15 0.12 -0.63
CA TRP A 145 -1.46 1.19 -1.32
C TRP A 145 -0.99 2.30 -0.37
N MET A 146 -1.81 2.65 0.63
CA MET A 146 -1.42 3.64 1.63
C MET A 146 -0.15 3.21 2.39
N VAL A 147 -0.09 1.95 2.82
CA VAL A 147 1.08 1.38 3.50
C VAL A 147 2.30 1.33 2.57
N ALA A 148 2.11 0.84 1.35
CA ALA A 148 3.19 0.73 0.36
C ALA A 148 3.81 2.10 0.00
N THR A 149 2.99 3.16 -0.03
CA THR A 149 3.47 4.53 -0.29
C THR A 149 4.07 5.20 0.93
N ALA A 150 3.67 4.80 2.13
CA ALA A 150 4.22 5.33 3.37
C ALA A 150 5.70 4.94 3.58
N GLY A 151 6.12 3.78 3.06
CA GLY A 151 7.48 3.25 3.23
C GLY A 151 7.77 2.72 4.64
N SER A 152 6.78 2.76 5.55
CA SER A 152 6.82 2.19 6.89
C SER A 152 5.41 1.76 7.29
N PHE A 153 5.31 0.76 8.13
CA PHE A 153 4.07 0.25 8.70
C PHE A 153 4.19 0.22 10.21
N ASP A 154 3.18 0.74 10.90
CA ASP A 154 3.05 0.63 12.34
C ASP A 154 1.92 -0.37 12.64
N PRO A 155 2.14 -1.37 13.49
CA PRO A 155 1.11 -2.37 13.85
C PRO A 155 -0.20 -1.74 14.38
N ALA A 156 -0.14 -0.56 14.99
CA ALA A 156 -1.31 0.18 15.45
C ALA A 156 -2.26 0.61 14.32
N TRP A 157 -1.83 0.56 13.05
CA TRP A 157 -2.67 0.88 11.90
C TRP A 157 -3.55 -0.28 11.46
N GLN A 158 -3.18 -1.52 11.81
CA GLN A 158 -3.84 -2.74 11.34
C GLN A 158 -5.36 -2.74 11.54
N PRO A 159 -5.93 -2.32 12.70
CA PRO A 159 -7.39 -2.32 12.90
C PRO A 159 -8.16 -1.41 11.94
N PHE A 160 -7.48 -0.40 11.36
CA PHE A 160 -8.07 0.62 10.50
C PHE A 160 -7.84 0.39 9.01
N LEU A 161 -7.08 -0.65 8.65
CA LEU A 161 -6.68 -0.92 7.28
C LEU A 161 -7.21 -2.28 6.82
N PRO A 162 -8.48 -2.35 6.35
CA PRO A 162 -9.05 -3.61 5.89
C PRO A 162 -8.25 -4.17 4.70
N GLY A 163 -8.12 -5.50 4.65
CA GLY A 163 -7.40 -6.20 3.58
C GLY A 163 -5.89 -6.34 3.79
N LEU A 164 -5.33 -5.85 4.91
CA LEU A 164 -3.92 -6.07 5.28
C LEU A 164 -3.64 -7.43 5.92
N GLU A 165 -4.67 -8.16 6.30
CA GLU A 165 -4.56 -9.48 6.92
C GLU A 165 -3.92 -10.54 5.98
N ALA A 166 -3.77 -10.22 4.70
CA ALA A 166 -3.25 -11.11 3.66
C ALA A 166 -1.77 -10.88 3.30
N VAL A 167 -1.05 -10.00 4.00
CA VAL A 167 0.39 -9.80 3.75
C VAL A 167 1.17 -10.57 4.80
N PRO A 168 1.70 -11.77 4.47
CA PRO A 168 2.64 -12.44 5.36
C PRO A 168 3.91 -11.59 5.48
N ALA A 169 4.40 -11.46 6.72
CA ALA A 169 5.64 -10.78 7.06
C ALA A 169 6.86 -11.33 6.29
#